data_6032ed077febbe4694c070206fdf8e1f
#
_entry.id   6032ed077febbe4694c070206fdf8e1f
#
_cell.length_a   1.000
_cell.length_b   1.000
_cell.length_c   1.000
_cell.angle_alpha   90.00
_cell.angle_beta   90.00
_cell.angle_gamma   90.00
#
_symmetry.space_group_name_H-M   'P 1'
#
loop_
_entity.id
_entity.type
_entity.pdbx_description
1 polymer ?
#
loop_
_entity_poly.entity_id
_entity_poly.type
_entity_poly.pdbx_seq_one_letter_code
_entity_poly.pdbx_strand_id
1 'polypeptide(L)'
;MKNILTKSWKPLLSLLFGAAVAVFWAVPYIGGLCYQEQYQMFLFGTDYFLERIMLPGGLADYVSEFLVQFYYMPVLGGTIIALLLVGIQTMVWGLMKQYGVKHDFPGHLLSFVPSIVLWCAMGDQNVLLSFVVALWGALTMGWIHNCFHNRLVKVVFELVSTALVYWCLGPVVYVYASLMIGDTMKLGAQKRQVSSAVAYSLCILILTFSWILLCTQTLQYPLCRILSGLNYYRFPGVVPVMLLGVMACAAFVPLLGMVSYKNPQLQKLQQSRMVVTVTYVLVAIASWWGIKVSFDEMSYELIDYNFLVRTEQWDKIIEKAEKKPASTPLGVSCVNLALSQKGVLADRLFEFYQNGGEGLLPTFTRDMFLPVSTSEIFYRLGMVNDAERYMFEAQEAISNNRKSARLTRRIAECELINGNYKVAAKLLRRLQKTLFYRDWANQTMALLGNEKAINRHPIYGQLRKYREKRKDFLFSDREMDQMLGLLFLNDKHNKMAYEYLVCYELLQRDMDKFMQYYPLGRFVGYDHIPRSFQEILIGNWMKTHGDPRTIPYSVDAQNVNNTLNFIQ
;
A
#
# COMPACT_ATOMS: atom_id res chain seq x y z
N MET A 1 41.38 14.22 13.41
CA MET A 1 40.26 13.27 13.34
C MET A 1 39.46 13.13 14.66
N LYS A 2 40.03 13.05 15.87
CA LYS A 2 39.26 12.93 17.12
C LYS A 2 38.24 14.08 17.37
N ASN A 3 38.52 15.32 16.99
CA ASN A 3 37.64 16.46 17.20
C ASN A 3 36.46 16.58 16.21
N ILE A 4 36.53 15.93 15.05
CA ILE A 4 35.46 15.93 14.06
C ILE A 4 34.38 14.92 14.45
N LEU A 5 34.75 13.75 14.94
CA LEU A 5 33.83 12.72 15.40
C LEU A 5 33.05 13.13 16.67
N THR A 6 33.60 14.00 17.53
CA THR A 6 32.90 14.48 18.74
C THR A 6 31.84 15.56 18.47
N LYS A 7 31.90 16.27 17.31
CA LYS A 7 30.92 17.30 16.93
C LYS A 7 29.83 16.80 15.96
N SER A 8 30.08 15.71 15.21
CA SER A 8 29.23 15.24 14.10
C SER A 8 28.40 13.99 14.40
N TRP A 9 28.38 13.47 15.63
CA TRP A 9 27.64 12.24 15.94
C TRP A 9 26.11 12.39 15.79
N LYS A 10 25.54 13.57 16.07
CA LYS A 10 24.10 13.82 15.96
C LYS A 10 23.61 13.73 14.51
N PRO A 11 24.21 14.46 13.52
CA PRO A 11 23.85 14.29 12.11
C PRO A 11 24.08 12.86 11.61
N LEU A 12 25.12 12.17 12.10
CA LEU A 12 25.39 10.78 11.73
C LEU A 12 24.25 9.85 12.18
N LEU A 13 23.74 10.02 13.41
CA LEU A 13 22.60 9.21 13.89
C LEU A 13 21.32 9.49 13.11
N SER A 14 21.04 10.75 12.78
CA SER A 14 19.90 11.09 11.92
C SER A 14 20.04 10.48 10.52
N LEU A 15 21.25 10.46 9.97
CA LEU A 15 21.55 9.81 8.69
C LEU A 15 21.36 8.29 8.76
N LEU A 16 21.86 7.64 9.84
CA LEU A 16 21.68 6.20 10.06
C LEU A 16 20.20 5.83 10.22
N PHE A 17 19.44 6.64 10.95
CA PHE A 17 17.99 6.48 11.06
C PHE A 17 17.33 6.59 9.68
N GLY A 18 17.67 7.61 8.89
CA GLY A 18 17.17 7.75 7.52
C GLY A 18 17.53 6.57 6.61
N ALA A 19 18.78 6.08 6.70
CA ALA A 19 19.20 4.90 5.95
C ALA A 19 18.41 3.65 6.35
N ALA A 20 18.16 3.44 7.65
CA ALA A 20 17.35 2.33 8.14
C ALA A 20 15.91 2.41 7.60
N VAL A 21 15.28 3.59 7.62
CA VAL A 21 13.94 3.82 7.05
C VAL A 21 13.93 3.54 5.54
N ALA A 22 14.91 4.08 4.80
CA ALA A 22 14.98 3.90 3.34
C ALA A 22 15.10 2.42 2.95
N VAL A 23 16.01 1.69 3.60
CA VAL A 23 16.22 0.25 3.36
C VAL A 23 14.98 -0.55 3.74
N PHE A 24 14.35 -0.23 4.88
CA PHE A 24 13.14 -0.92 5.35
C PHE A 24 12.03 -0.87 4.29
N TRP A 25 11.73 0.30 3.75
CA TRP A 25 10.67 0.45 2.76
C TRP A 25 11.07 -0.04 1.36
N ALA A 26 12.33 0.14 0.97
CA ALA A 26 12.77 -0.22 -0.38
C ALA A 26 13.05 -1.72 -0.58
N VAL A 27 13.25 -2.50 0.50
CA VAL A 27 13.64 -3.92 0.39
C VAL A 27 12.60 -4.84 1.02
N PRO A 28 12.45 -4.96 2.37
CA PRO A 28 11.50 -5.92 2.94
C PRO A 28 10.03 -5.53 2.78
N TYR A 29 9.71 -4.23 2.67
CA TYR A 29 8.33 -3.73 2.62
C TYR A 29 7.99 -3.00 1.30
N ILE A 30 8.63 -3.40 0.23
CA ILE A 30 8.43 -2.85 -1.12
C ILE A 30 6.96 -2.92 -1.57
N GLY A 31 6.26 -3.99 -1.23
CA GLY A 31 4.83 -4.16 -1.50
C GLY A 31 3.99 -3.02 -0.93
N GLY A 32 4.32 -2.52 0.29
CA GLY A 32 3.63 -1.41 0.92
C GLY A 32 3.72 -0.10 0.13
N LEU A 33 4.88 0.21 -0.46
CA LEU A 33 5.04 1.36 -1.36
C LEU A 33 4.15 1.22 -2.59
N CYS A 34 4.19 0.05 -3.25
CA CYS A 34 3.37 -0.21 -4.43
C CYS A 34 1.87 -0.19 -4.11
N TYR A 35 1.48 -0.63 -2.91
CA TYR A 35 0.10 -0.55 -2.42
C TYR A 35 -0.36 0.91 -2.27
N GLN A 36 0.46 1.78 -1.73
CA GLN A 36 0.14 3.21 -1.62
C GLN A 36 0.02 3.86 -3.01
N GLU A 37 0.94 3.58 -3.93
CA GLU A 37 0.95 4.13 -5.30
C GLU A 37 -0.26 3.67 -6.10
N GLN A 38 -0.66 2.41 -6.00
CA GLN A 38 -1.71 1.86 -6.85
C GLN A 38 -3.10 2.45 -6.59
N TYR A 39 -3.34 3.10 -5.46
CA TYR A 39 -4.65 3.66 -5.09
C TYR A 39 -4.75 5.17 -5.30
N GLN A 40 -3.85 5.75 -6.08
CA GLN A 40 -3.91 7.17 -6.43
C GLN A 40 -3.47 7.43 -7.87
N MET A 41 -3.81 8.61 -8.35
CA MET A 41 -3.43 9.10 -9.68
C MET A 41 -3.20 10.60 -9.62
N PHE A 42 -1.94 11.00 -9.55
CA PHE A 42 -1.59 12.42 -9.65
C PHE A 42 -1.66 12.89 -11.10
N LEU A 43 -2.38 13.99 -11.33
CA LEU A 43 -2.52 14.61 -12.64
C LEU A 43 -1.84 15.98 -12.66
N PHE A 44 -1.03 16.22 -13.68
CA PHE A 44 -0.46 17.54 -13.91
C PHE A 44 -1.52 18.44 -14.57
N GLY A 45 -2.02 19.43 -13.84
CA GLY A 45 -2.99 20.41 -14.33
C GLY A 45 -3.54 21.29 -13.22
N THR A 46 -3.97 22.51 -13.60
CA THR A 46 -4.55 23.50 -12.68
C THR A 46 -5.87 23.00 -12.08
N ASP A 47 -6.70 22.34 -12.87
CA ASP A 47 -7.99 21.80 -12.40
C ASP A 47 -7.80 20.81 -11.25
N TYR A 48 -6.81 19.93 -11.38
CA TYR A 48 -6.49 18.94 -10.34
C TYR A 48 -5.96 19.60 -9.07
N PHE A 49 -5.11 20.62 -9.21
CA PHE A 49 -4.63 21.40 -8.08
C PHE A 49 -5.78 22.10 -7.36
N LEU A 50 -6.66 22.80 -8.10
CA LEU A 50 -7.80 23.50 -7.53
C LEU A 50 -8.76 22.54 -6.82
N GLU A 51 -9.06 21.37 -7.43
CA GLU A 51 -9.88 20.33 -6.80
C GLU A 51 -9.33 19.92 -5.42
N ARG A 52 -8.02 19.75 -5.29
CA ARG A 52 -7.39 19.34 -4.02
C ARG A 52 -7.42 20.44 -2.97
N ILE A 53 -7.09 21.69 -3.32
CA ILE A 53 -6.99 22.79 -2.34
C ILE A 53 -8.36 23.31 -1.87
N MET A 54 -9.46 22.87 -2.45
CA MET A 54 -10.81 23.22 -1.99
C MET A 54 -11.19 22.61 -0.64
N LEU A 55 -10.44 21.64 -0.14
CA LEU A 55 -10.70 20.96 1.12
C LEU A 55 -9.61 21.24 2.15
N PRO A 56 -9.94 21.28 3.45
CA PRO A 56 -8.94 21.38 4.51
C PRO A 56 -7.93 20.24 4.44
N GLY A 57 -6.65 20.57 4.52
CA GLY A 57 -5.55 19.63 4.31
C GLY A 57 -5.18 19.42 2.85
N GLY A 58 -5.84 20.14 1.92
CA GLY A 58 -5.72 19.89 0.49
C GLY A 58 -4.34 20.15 -0.09
N LEU A 59 -3.56 21.09 0.44
CA LEU A 59 -2.19 21.31 -0.02
C LEU A 59 -1.28 20.14 0.41
N ALA A 60 -1.40 19.67 1.65
CA ALA A 60 -0.66 18.50 2.10
C ALA A 60 -1.02 17.25 1.29
N ASP A 61 -2.29 17.12 0.93
CA ASP A 61 -2.80 16.06 0.09
C ASP A 61 -2.19 16.12 -1.33
N TYR A 62 -2.25 17.27 -1.97
CA TYR A 62 -1.66 17.50 -3.30
C TYR A 62 -0.16 17.20 -3.34
N VAL A 63 0.60 17.70 -2.35
CA VAL A 63 2.04 17.46 -2.25
C VAL A 63 2.31 15.97 -1.99
N SER A 64 1.52 15.33 -1.14
CA SER A 64 1.69 13.90 -0.85
C SER A 64 1.40 13.02 -2.07
N GLU A 65 0.34 13.29 -2.82
CA GLU A 65 0.02 12.54 -4.04
C GLU A 65 1.11 12.73 -5.11
N PHE A 66 1.69 13.94 -5.20
CA PHE A 66 2.86 14.18 -6.04
C PHE A 66 4.06 13.32 -5.60
N LEU A 67 4.33 13.20 -4.31
CA LEU A 67 5.45 12.40 -3.80
C LEU A 67 5.19 10.89 -3.93
N VAL A 68 3.97 10.44 -3.67
CA VAL A 68 3.64 9.00 -3.70
C VAL A 68 3.71 8.41 -5.12
N GLN A 69 3.53 9.20 -6.19
CA GLN A 69 3.75 8.67 -7.54
C GLN A 69 5.17 8.09 -7.73
N PHE A 70 6.18 8.60 -6.99
CA PHE A 70 7.55 8.08 -7.03
C PHE A 70 7.74 6.73 -6.31
N TYR A 71 6.72 6.25 -5.59
CA TYR A 71 6.73 4.89 -5.04
C TYR A 71 6.67 3.81 -6.11
N TYR A 72 6.37 4.20 -7.35
CA TYR A 72 6.57 3.38 -8.53
C TYR A 72 8.03 2.87 -8.65
N MET A 73 8.97 3.65 -8.12
CA MET A 73 10.40 3.31 -8.00
C MET A 73 10.74 3.11 -6.51
N PRO A 74 10.83 1.87 -6.00
CA PRO A 74 10.88 1.60 -4.54
C PRO A 74 12.03 2.27 -3.80
N VAL A 75 13.21 2.35 -4.41
CA VAL A 75 14.36 3.04 -3.82
C VAL A 75 14.09 4.52 -3.61
N LEU A 76 13.45 5.16 -4.59
CA LEU A 76 13.09 6.57 -4.51
C LEU A 76 11.96 6.78 -3.49
N GLY A 77 10.95 5.90 -3.48
CA GLY A 77 9.87 5.93 -2.50
C GLY A 77 10.37 5.80 -1.06
N GLY A 78 11.21 4.80 -0.79
CA GLY A 78 11.85 4.61 0.52
C GLY A 78 12.70 5.81 0.94
N THR A 79 13.42 6.42 -0.01
CA THR A 79 14.23 7.63 0.23
C THR A 79 13.36 8.83 0.59
N ILE A 80 12.21 9.04 -0.09
CA ILE A 80 11.26 10.12 0.21
C ILE A 80 10.73 9.98 1.64
N ILE A 81 10.29 8.78 2.04
CA ILE A 81 9.82 8.53 3.41
C ILE A 81 10.94 8.83 4.42
N ALA A 82 12.15 8.35 4.15
CA ALA A 82 13.31 8.58 5.00
C ALA A 82 13.60 10.08 5.19
N LEU A 83 13.60 10.85 4.10
CA LEU A 83 13.81 12.31 4.16
C LEU A 83 12.73 13.02 4.97
N LEU A 84 11.47 12.62 4.83
CA LEU A 84 10.36 13.20 5.59
C LEU A 84 10.49 12.88 7.09
N LEU A 85 10.79 11.63 7.47
CA LEU A 85 10.94 11.23 8.88
C LEU A 85 12.18 11.88 9.53
N VAL A 86 13.31 11.95 8.81
CA VAL A 86 14.50 12.69 9.26
C VAL A 86 14.19 14.19 9.36
N GLY A 87 13.42 14.73 8.42
CA GLY A 87 12.95 16.12 8.46
C GLY A 87 12.14 16.41 9.72
N ILE A 88 11.19 15.56 10.09
CA ILE A 88 10.41 15.68 11.34
C ILE A 88 11.35 15.62 12.55
N GLN A 89 12.26 14.65 12.63
CA GLN A 89 13.22 14.53 13.73
C GLN A 89 14.08 15.79 13.88
N THR A 90 14.60 16.31 12.76
CA THR A 90 15.46 17.51 12.79
C THR A 90 14.67 18.78 13.15
N MET A 91 13.42 18.91 12.72
CA MET A 91 12.54 20.00 13.12
C MET A 91 12.20 19.96 14.61
N VAL A 92 11.85 18.78 15.14
CA VAL A 92 11.60 18.59 16.58
C VAL A 92 12.84 18.96 17.38
N TRP A 93 14.04 18.49 16.95
CA TRP A 93 15.29 18.88 17.60
C TRP A 93 15.55 20.39 17.53
N GLY A 94 15.28 21.05 16.39
CA GLY A 94 15.39 22.48 16.22
C GLY A 94 14.46 23.25 17.16
N LEU A 95 13.21 22.82 17.30
CA LEU A 95 12.22 23.40 18.21
C LEU A 95 12.66 23.24 19.68
N MET A 96 13.14 22.05 20.07
CA MET A 96 13.67 21.83 21.43
C MET A 96 14.82 22.78 21.76
N LYS A 97 15.70 23.08 20.80
CA LYS A 97 16.76 24.08 20.96
C LYS A 97 16.18 25.50 21.15
N GLN A 98 15.19 25.88 20.33
CA GLN A 98 14.52 27.18 20.47
C GLN A 98 13.84 27.30 21.85
N TYR A 99 13.26 26.22 22.38
CA TYR A 99 12.67 26.20 23.72
C TYR A 99 13.71 26.20 24.84
N GLY A 100 14.99 25.99 24.55
CA GLY A 100 16.08 26.18 25.50
C GLY A 100 16.57 24.90 26.15
N VAL A 101 16.55 23.78 25.42
CA VAL A 101 17.11 22.50 25.89
C VAL A 101 18.56 22.68 26.34
N LYS A 102 18.85 22.32 27.60
CA LYS A 102 20.17 22.45 28.20
C LYS A 102 21.05 21.21 28.02
N HIS A 103 20.43 20.05 27.87
CA HIS A 103 21.12 18.77 27.82
C HIS A 103 20.95 18.15 26.41
N ASP A 104 22.06 18.14 25.69
CA ASP A 104 22.09 17.74 24.29
C ASP A 104 21.70 16.27 24.06
N PHE A 105 22.12 15.37 24.96
CA PHE A 105 21.90 13.95 24.77
C PHE A 105 20.43 13.55 24.93
N PRO A 106 19.74 13.77 26.07
CA PRO A 106 18.36 13.36 26.22
C PRO A 106 17.43 14.09 25.25
N GLY A 107 17.70 15.37 24.99
CA GLY A 107 16.91 16.15 24.03
C GLY A 107 17.02 15.62 22.60
N HIS A 108 18.22 15.30 22.14
CA HIS A 108 18.42 14.71 20.82
C HIS A 108 17.79 13.32 20.69
N LEU A 109 17.89 12.48 21.72
CA LEU A 109 17.24 11.18 21.76
C LEU A 109 15.70 11.31 21.68
N LEU A 110 15.13 12.20 22.50
CA LEU A 110 13.68 12.46 22.50
C LEU A 110 13.17 12.99 21.17
N SER A 111 14.01 13.69 20.40
CA SER A 111 13.61 14.22 19.08
C SER A 111 13.27 13.12 18.06
N PHE A 112 13.73 11.88 18.25
CA PHE A 112 13.37 10.75 17.41
C PHE A 112 11.95 10.19 17.70
N VAL A 113 11.41 10.43 18.90
CA VAL A 113 10.15 9.82 19.35
C VAL A 113 8.99 10.09 18.38
N PRO A 114 8.70 11.33 17.95
CA PRO A 114 7.60 11.57 17.00
C PRO A 114 7.81 10.85 15.67
N SER A 115 9.04 10.78 15.16
CA SER A 115 9.34 10.09 13.89
C SER A 115 9.23 8.58 14.03
N ILE A 116 9.63 7.99 15.15
CA ILE A 116 9.52 6.54 15.40
C ILE A 116 8.03 6.16 15.57
N VAL A 117 7.27 6.92 16.36
CA VAL A 117 5.83 6.67 16.55
C VAL A 117 5.08 6.84 15.22
N LEU A 118 5.47 7.80 14.39
CA LEU A 118 4.92 7.96 13.05
C LEU A 118 5.28 6.78 12.14
N TRP A 119 6.52 6.29 12.20
CA TRP A 119 6.91 5.08 11.46
C TRP A 119 6.09 3.86 11.88
N CYS A 120 5.86 3.66 13.19
CA CYS A 120 4.94 2.64 13.68
C CYS A 120 3.51 2.86 13.14
N ALA A 121 3.01 4.11 13.13
CA ALA A 121 1.69 4.42 12.59
C ALA A 121 1.56 4.09 11.09
N MET A 122 2.64 4.28 10.33
CA MET A 122 2.71 3.90 8.90
C MET A 122 2.73 2.38 8.68
N GLY A 123 2.81 1.57 9.74
CA GLY A 123 2.58 0.13 9.69
C GLY A 123 1.15 -0.22 9.27
N ASP A 124 0.18 0.64 9.56
CA ASP A 124 -1.14 0.56 8.95
C ASP A 124 -1.07 1.11 7.50
N GLN A 125 -1.28 0.23 6.54
CA GLN A 125 -1.23 0.52 5.11
C GLN A 125 -2.25 1.57 4.65
N ASN A 126 -3.21 1.93 5.49
CA ASN A 126 -4.25 2.92 5.19
C ASN A 126 -3.90 4.33 5.64
N VAL A 127 -2.80 4.51 6.37
CA VAL A 127 -2.24 5.83 6.71
C VAL A 127 -1.66 6.46 5.45
N LEU A 128 -2.14 7.64 5.11
CA LEU A 128 -1.73 8.35 3.89
C LEU A 128 -0.54 9.26 4.15
N LEU A 129 0.34 9.41 3.15
CA LEU A 129 1.51 10.28 3.23
C LEU A 129 1.13 11.76 3.47
N SER A 130 -0.11 12.15 3.16
CA SER A 130 -0.64 13.49 3.43
C SER A 130 -0.54 13.88 4.91
N PHE A 131 -0.73 12.93 5.83
CA PHE A 131 -0.51 13.17 7.25
C PHE A 131 0.96 13.50 7.58
N VAL A 132 1.90 12.76 6.98
CA VAL A 132 3.35 12.97 7.19
C VAL A 132 3.77 14.36 6.68
N VAL A 133 3.31 14.74 5.49
CA VAL A 133 3.57 16.05 4.88
C VAL A 133 2.93 17.16 5.71
N ALA A 134 1.69 16.96 6.17
CA ALA A 134 0.98 17.93 7.02
C ALA A 134 1.71 18.15 8.35
N LEU A 135 2.14 17.07 9.00
CA LEU A 135 2.88 17.14 10.25
C LEU A 135 4.21 17.88 10.10
N TRP A 136 4.94 17.57 9.04
CA TRP A 136 6.17 18.29 8.69
C TRP A 136 5.92 19.80 8.50
N GLY A 137 4.86 20.14 7.77
CA GLY A 137 4.44 21.53 7.57
C GLY A 137 4.07 22.24 8.88
N ALA A 138 3.31 21.58 9.78
CA ALA A 138 2.91 22.17 11.07
C ALA A 138 4.13 22.45 11.98
N LEU A 139 5.10 21.52 12.03
CA LEU A 139 6.35 21.72 12.78
C LEU A 139 7.19 22.85 12.18
N THR A 140 7.25 22.97 10.86
CA THR A 140 7.93 24.06 10.16
C THR A 140 7.30 25.40 10.49
N MET A 141 5.96 25.49 10.47
CA MET A 141 5.24 26.72 10.85
C MET A 141 5.47 27.09 12.31
N GLY A 142 5.53 26.10 13.22
CA GLY A 142 5.92 26.35 14.62
C GLY A 142 7.34 26.87 14.76
N TRP A 143 8.28 26.34 13.97
CA TRP A 143 9.66 26.81 13.95
C TRP A 143 9.76 28.26 13.44
N ILE A 144 9.03 28.62 12.37
CA ILE A 144 8.96 29.98 11.81
C ILE A 144 8.35 30.93 12.82
N HIS A 145 7.23 30.55 13.48
CA HIS A 145 6.57 31.35 14.51
C HIS A 145 7.54 31.75 15.63
N ASN A 146 8.38 30.86 16.09
CA ASN A 146 9.34 31.13 17.15
C ASN A 146 10.50 32.04 16.73
N CYS A 147 10.68 32.30 15.43
CA CYS A 147 11.67 33.27 14.93
C CYS A 147 11.20 34.72 15.07
N PHE A 148 9.91 34.97 15.24
CA PHE A 148 9.40 36.36 15.39
C PHE A 148 9.57 36.86 16.82
N HIS A 149 10.18 38.03 16.95
CA HIS A 149 10.45 38.70 18.25
C HIS A 149 9.50 39.87 18.52
N ASN A 150 8.99 40.51 17.47
CA ASN A 150 8.05 41.62 17.58
C ASN A 150 6.65 41.07 17.90
N ARG A 151 6.04 41.55 19.01
CA ARG A 151 4.73 41.08 19.49
C ARG A 151 3.60 41.30 18.47
N LEU A 152 3.57 42.50 17.84
CA LEU A 152 2.51 42.84 16.89
C LEU A 152 2.59 41.95 15.64
N VAL A 153 3.80 41.77 15.06
CA VAL A 153 4.05 40.88 13.93
C VAL A 153 3.65 39.48 14.26
N LYS A 154 3.94 39.01 15.48
CA LYS A 154 3.62 37.67 15.96
C LYS A 154 2.11 37.43 16.02
N VAL A 155 1.35 38.37 16.61
CA VAL A 155 -0.12 38.29 16.70
C VAL A 155 -0.76 38.27 15.29
N VAL A 156 -0.31 39.13 14.39
CA VAL A 156 -0.82 39.16 13.01
C VAL A 156 -0.48 37.83 12.30
N PHE A 157 0.74 37.34 12.50
CA PHE A 157 1.15 36.06 11.93
C PHE A 157 0.31 34.90 12.47
N GLU A 158 0.03 34.83 13.77
CA GLU A 158 -0.81 33.81 14.41
C GLU A 158 -2.24 33.82 13.84
N LEU A 159 -2.85 34.98 13.68
CA LEU A 159 -4.20 35.12 13.12
C LEU A 159 -4.29 34.57 11.69
N VAL A 160 -3.34 34.93 10.84
CA VAL A 160 -3.32 34.51 9.43
C VAL A 160 -2.87 33.06 9.28
N SER A 161 -1.78 32.68 9.96
CA SER A 161 -1.18 31.37 9.81
C SER A 161 -2.05 30.24 10.38
N THR A 162 -2.82 30.47 11.45
CA THR A 162 -3.73 29.46 12.01
C THR A 162 -4.79 29.05 10.98
N ALA A 163 -5.40 30.02 10.29
CA ALA A 163 -6.36 29.76 9.23
C ALA A 163 -5.70 29.03 8.04
N LEU A 164 -4.53 29.51 7.59
CA LEU A 164 -3.80 28.92 6.47
C LEU A 164 -3.31 27.50 6.79
N VAL A 165 -2.77 27.27 7.99
CA VAL A 165 -2.30 25.93 8.42
C VAL A 165 -3.46 24.95 8.45
N TYR A 166 -4.62 25.34 8.99
CA TYR A 166 -5.79 24.45 8.96
C TYR A 166 -6.24 24.15 7.52
N TRP A 167 -6.36 25.19 6.68
CA TRP A 167 -6.83 25.01 5.31
C TRP A 167 -5.84 24.21 4.45
N CYS A 168 -4.54 24.51 4.55
CA CYS A 168 -3.50 23.86 3.74
C CYS A 168 -3.11 22.48 4.25
N LEU A 169 -3.02 22.32 5.59
CA LEU A 169 -2.47 21.12 6.22
C LEU A 169 -3.52 20.29 6.99
N GLY A 170 -4.65 20.89 7.40
CA GLY A 170 -5.72 20.20 8.13
C GLY A 170 -5.52 20.22 9.65
N PRO A 171 -6.11 19.25 10.39
CA PRO A 171 -6.13 19.18 11.85
C PRO A 171 -4.77 19.13 12.56
N VAL A 172 -3.66 18.90 11.86
CA VAL A 172 -2.32 19.12 12.45
C VAL A 172 -2.10 20.56 12.94
N VAL A 173 -3.02 21.47 12.66
CA VAL A 173 -3.07 22.80 13.28
C VAL A 173 -3.05 22.71 14.81
N TYR A 174 -3.52 21.61 15.43
CA TYR A 174 -3.43 21.38 16.89
C TYR A 174 -1.97 21.29 17.35
N VAL A 175 -1.09 20.65 16.54
CA VAL A 175 0.35 20.60 16.81
C VAL A 175 0.92 22.01 16.74
N TYR A 176 0.58 22.78 15.69
CA TYR A 176 1.01 24.15 15.53
C TYR A 176 0.53 25.04 16.71
N ALA A 177 -0.76 24.94 17.10
CA ALA A 177 -1.32 25.67 18.24
C ALA A 177 -0.58 25.34 19.54
N SER A 178 -0.26 24.08 19.80
CA SER A 178 0.49 23.67 20.99
C SER A 178 1.90 24.28 21.04
N LEU A 179 2.57 24.41 19.88
CA LEU A 179 3.88 25.07 19.78
C LEU A 179 3.78 26.58 20.04
N MET A 180 2.74 27.26 19.53
CA MET A 180 2.47 28.65 19.84
C MET A 180 2.21 28.86 21.34
N ILE A 181 1.41 28.02 21.96
CA ILE A 181 1.15 28.00 23.41
C ILE A 181 2.44 27.78 24.18
N GLY A 182 3.26 26.83 23.77
CA GLY A 182 4.55 26.57 24.38
C GLY A 182 5.46 27.78 24.39
N ASP A 183 5.59 28.47 23.27
CA ASP A 183 6.41 29.69 23.21
C ASP A 183 5.83 30.82 24.09
N THR A 184 4.51 30.99 24.10
CA THR A 184 3.82 31.98 24.95
C THR A 184 4.05 31.71 26.42
N MET A 185 3.93 30.45 26.86
CA MET A 185 4.17 30.03 28.24
C MET A 185 5.63 30.24 28.65
N LYS A 186 6.58 29.93 27.76
CA LYS A 186 8.02 30.20 27.99
C LYS A 186 8.27 31.70 28.24
N LEU A 187 7.76 32.54 27.37
CA LEU A 187 7.90 33.99 27.49
C LEU A 187 7.22 34.54 28.75
N GLY A 188 6.04 34.02 29.09
CA GLY A 188 5.30 34.38 30.32
C GLY A 188 6.08 34.00 31.58
N ALA A 189 6.67 32.81 31.62
CA ALA A 189 7.51 32.37 32.75
C ALA A 189 8.77 33.24 32.91
N GLN A 190 9.43 33.59 31.80
CA GLN A 190 10.60 34.48 31.80
C GLN A 190 10.28 35.87 32.31
N LYS A 191 9.12 36.44 31.95
CA LYS A 191 8.68 37.78 32.36
C LYS A 191 7.88 37.79 33.67
N ARG A 192 7.71 36.67 34.34
CA ARG A 192 6.85 36.47 35.53
C ARG A 192 5.37 36.90 35.31
N GLN A 193 4.87 36.77 34.10
CA GLN A 193 3.50 37.09 33.68
C GLN A 193 2.71 35.84 33.28
N VAL A 194 2.69 34.86 34.16
CA VAL A 194 2.10 33.53 33.85
C VAL A 194 0.59 33.64 33.61
N SER A 195 -0.14 34.45 34.37
CA SER A 195 -1.60 34.62 34.21
C SER A 195 -1.97 35.17 32.83
N SER A 196 -1.25 36.20 32.36
CA SER A 196 -1.48 36.74 31.02
C SER A 196 -1.04 35.76 29.91
N ALA A 197 -0.03 34.95 30.14
CA ALA A 197 0.36 33.88 29.20
C ALA A 197 -0.73 32.79 29.10
N VAL A 198 -1.34 32.42 30.21
CA VAL A 198 -2.46 31.47 30.23
C VAL A 198 -3.68 32.04 29.48
N ALA A 199 -4.05 33.28 29.77
CA ALA A 199 -5.17 33.96 29.07
C ALA A 199 -4.92 34.02 27.55
N TYR A 200 -3.69 34.36 27.14
CA TYR A 200 -3.34 34.41 25.71
C TYR A 200 -3.35 32.99 25.07
N SER A 201 -2.91 31.96 25.79
CA SER A 201 -2.98 30.57 25.33
C SER A 201 -4.43 30.11 25.09
N LEU A 202 -5.37 30.55 25.95
CA LEU A 202 -6.80 30.32 25.73
C LEU A 202 -7.31 31.03 24.45
N CYS A 203 -6.84 32.24 24.17
CA CYS A 203 -7.16 32.94 22.92
C CYS A 203 -6.67 32.17 21.69
N ILE A 204 -5.46 31.58 21.73
CA ILE A 204 -4.94 30.73 20.65
C ILE A 204 -5.83 29.51 20.43
N LEU A 205 -6.27 28.84 21.50
CA LEU A 205 -7.18 27.68 21.40
C LEU A 205 -8.54 28.12 20.79
N ILE A 206 -9.13 29.19 21.30
CA ILE A 206 -10.40 29.71 20.77
C ILE A 206 -10.26 30.07 19.29
N LEU A 207 -9.19 30.74 18.89
CA LEU A 207 -8.91 31.06 17.50
C LEU A 207 -8.85 29.81 16.64
N THR A 208 -8.10 28.78 17.08
CA THR A 208 -7.92 27.52 16.34
C THR A 208 -9.27 26.81 16.14
N PHE A 209 -10.05 26.65 17.21
CA PHE A 209 -11.35 25.99 17.12
C PHE A 209 -12.39 26.82 16.34
N SER A 210 -12.34 28.17 16.43
CA SER A 210 -13.22 29.02 15.66
C SER A 210 -13.04 28.87 14.16
N TRP A 211 -11.79 28.78 13.67
CA TRP A 211 -11.53 28.52 12.26
C TRP A 211 -12.06 27.14 11.81
N ILE A 212 -11.87 26.11 12.61
CA ILE A 212 -12.37 24.77 12.30
C ILE A 212 -13.91 24.80 12.25
N LEU A 213 -14.57 25.43 13.22
CA LEU A 213 -16.03 25.52 13.26
C LEU A 213 -16.59 26.35 12.10
N LEU A 214 -15.92 27.43 11.70
CA LEU A 214 -16.33 28.19 10.52
C LEU A 214 -16.30 27.34 9.25
N CYS A 215 -15.30 26.47 9.10
CA CYS A 215 -15.21 25.55 7.95
C CYS A 215 -16.35 24.53 7.92
N THR A 216 -16.95 24.17 9.07
CA THR A 216 -18.11 23.24 9.09
C THR A 216 -19.33 23.82 8.38
N GLN A 217 -19.43 25.15 8.30
CA GLN A 217 -20.54 25.82 7.61
C GLN A 217 -20.48 25.66 6.08
N THR A 218 -19.28 25.43 5.54
CA THR A 218 -19.04 25.36 4.10
C THR A 218 -18.81 23.92 3.61
N LEU A 219 -18.51 22.99 4.51
CA LEU A 219 -18.13 21.63 4.18
C LEU A 219 -19.23 20.62 4.53
N GLN A 220 -19.60 19.79 3.57
CA GLN A 220 -20.60 18.73 3.74
C GLN A 220 -19.96 17.43 4.29
N TYR A 221 -19.15 17.54 5.35
CA TYR A 221 -18.52 16.40 6.03
C TYR A 221 -18.93 16.33 7.50
N PRO A 222 -18.99 15.13 8.09
CA PRO A 222 -19.24 14.98 9.53
C PRO A 222 -18.18 15.72 10.36
N LEU A 223 -18.59 16.33 11.46
CA LEU A 223 -17.72 17.11 12.35
C LEU A 223 -16.49 16.32 12.81
N CYS A 224 -16.67 15.03 13.15
CA CYS A 224 -15.56 14.16 13.55
C CYS A 224 -14.46 14.07 12.49
N ARG A 225 -14.83 14.12 11.20
CA ARG A 225 -13.87 14.10 10.08
C ARG A 225 -13.17 15.43 9.90
N ILE A 226 -13.88 16.51 10.06
CA ILE A 226 -13.31 17.87 10.00
C ILE A 226 -12.30 18.07 11.13
N LEU A 227 -12.57 17.50 12.32
CA LEU A 227 -11.69 17.54 13.49
C LEU A 227 -10.51 16.55 13.41
N SER A 228 -10.65 15.40 12.76
CA SER A 228 -9.62 14.35 12.72
C SER A 228 -8.79 14.34 11.44
N GLY A 229 -9.27 14.93 10.35
CA GLY A 229 -8.62 15.00 9.04
C GLY A 229 -9.36 14.24 7.94
N LEU A 230 -9.59 14.94 6.83
CA LEU A 230 -10.31 14.38 5.68
C LEU A 230 -9.43 13.44 4.85
N ASN A 231 -8.12 13.74 4.79
CA ASN A 231 -7.19 13.11 3.85
C ASN A 231 -5.98 12.45 4.53
N TYR A 232 -6.06 12.11 5.83
CA TYR A 232 -4.95 11.50 6.56
C TYR A 232 -5.01 9.98 6.58
N TYR A 233 -6.21 9.45 6.37
CA TYR A 233 -6.48 8.03 6.40
C TYR A 233 -7.39 7.61 5.25
N ARG A 234 -7.17 6.43 4.69
CA ARG A 234 -7.88 5.95 3.50
C ARG A 234 -9.38 5.83 3.71
N PHE A 235 -9.79 5.27 4.85
CA PHE A 235 -11.20 5.05 5.14
C PHE A 235 -11.85 6.26 5.82
N PRO A 236 -12.82 6.91 5.17
CA PRO A 236 -13.42 8.13 5.71
C PRO A 236 -14.28 7.93 6.96
N GLY A 237 -14.76 6.71 7.25
CA GLY A 237 -15.54 6.40 8.44
C GLY A 237 -14.72 6.14 9.71
N VAL A 238 -13.40 6.01 9.60
CA VAL A 238 -12.52 5.62 10.72
C VAL A 238 -11.73 6.83 11.21
N VAL A 239 -11.72 7.04 12.53
CA VAL A 239 -10.82 8.00 13.19
C VAL A 239 -9.60 7.23 13.69
N PRO A 240 -8.43 7.38 13.07
CA PRO A 240 -7.25 6.61 13.46
C PRO A 240 -6.63 7.17 14.74
N VAL A 241 -6.92 6.54 15.89
CA VAL A 241 -6.43 6.96 17.21
C VAL A 241 -4.90 7.05 17.25
N MET A 242 -4.21 6.19 16.50
CA MET A 242 -2.75 6.19 16.43
C MET A 242 -2.19 7.49 15.85
N LEU A 243 -2.87 8.09 14.86
CA LEU A 243 -2.47 9.39 14.31
C LEU A 243 -2.66 10.54 15.32
N LEU A 244 -3.69 10.45 16.17
CA LEU A 244 -3.87 11.38 17.28
C LEU A 244 -2.70 11.26 18.28
N GLY A 245 -2.26 10.03 18.55
CA GLY A 245 -1.06 9.77 19.37
C GLY A 245 0.21 10.39 18.79
N VAL A 246 0.41 10.27 17.46
CA VAL A 246 1.54 10.92 16.76
C VAL A 246 1.44 12.45 16.90
N MET A 247 0.27 13.04 16.69
CA MET A 247 0.07 14.48 16.86
C MET A 247 0.38 14.92 18.29
N ALA A 248 -0.07 14.17 19.29
CA ALA A 248 0.25 14.44 20.69
C ALA A 248 1.77 14.37 20.95
N CYS A 249 2.45 13.34 20.47
CA CYS A 249 3.90 13.25 20.57
C CYS A 249 4.61 14.44 19.92
N ALA A 250 4.19 14.82 18.71
CA ALA A 250 4.76 15.95 17.98
C ALA A 250 4.47 17.30 18.64
N ALA A 251 3.34 17.41 19.35
CA ALA A 251 2.97 18.59 20.12
C ALA A 251 3.80 18.73 21.41
N PHE A 252 3.90 17.66 22.19
CA PHE A 252 4.48 17.72 23.54
C PHE A 252 5.97 17.53 23.59
N VAL A 253 6.56 16.66 22.75
CA VAL A 253 8.01 16.36 22.80
C VAL A 253 8.87 17.62 22.61
N PRO A 254 8.61 18.54 21.66
CA PRO A 254 9.38 19.77 21.55
C PRO A 254 9.36 20.61 22.84
N LEU A 255 8.22 20.64 23.56
CA LEU A 255 8.04 21.41 24.78
C LEU A 255 8.88 20.88 25.96
N LEU A 256 9.28 19.60 25.92
CA LEU A 256 10.22 19.05 26.90
C LEU A 256 11.58 19.75 26.90
N GLY A 257 11.90 20.50 25.83
CA GLY A 257 13.04 21.40 25.78
C GLY A 257 13.04 22.49 26.87
N MET A 258 11.86 22.84 27.43
CA MET A 258 11.74 23.82 28.52
C MET A 258 12.12 23.21 29.89
N VAL A 259 12.07 21.91 30.04
CA VAL A 259 12.29 21.22 31.31
C VAL A 259 13.79 21.16 31.61
N SER A 260 14.19 21.81 32.70
CA SER A 260 15.59 21.80 33.18
C SER A 260 15.75 20.82 34.31
N TYR A 261 16.46 19.73 34.06
CA TYR A 261 16.83 18.77 35.10
C TYR A 261 18.04 19.29 35.87
N LYS A 262 17.88 19.56 37.17
CA LYS A 262 18.96 20.03 38.05
C LYS A 262 19.71 18.89 38.80
N ASN A 263 19.40 17.62 38.53
CA ASN A 263 19.99 16.50 39.24
C ASN A 263 21.44 16.27 38.78
N PRO A 264 22.45 16.48 39.66
CA PRO A 264 23.87 16.36 39.32
C PRO A 264 24.29 14.91 38.98
N GLN A 265 23.61 13.90 39.54
CA GLN A 265 23.92 12.49 39.26
C GLN A 265 23.51 12.10 37.84
N LEU A 266 22.32 12.56 37.38
CA LEU A 266 21.86 12.38 36.02
C LEU A 266 22.76 13.10 34.99
N GLN A 267 23.31 14.26 35.36
CA GLN A 267 24.25 15.00 34.49
C GLN A 267 25.57 14.24 34.30
N LYS A 268 26.12 13.61 35.35
CA LYS A 268 27.33 12.78 35.24
C LYS A 268 27.09 11.53 34.38
N LEU A 269 25.95 10.85 34.57
CA LEU A 269 25.56 9.69 33.75
C LEU A 269 25.45 10.05 32.26
N GLN A 270 24.89 11.21 31.94
CA GLN A 270 24.75 11.70 30.57
C GLN A 270 26.06 12.07 29.87
N GLN A 271 27.15 12.27 30.64
CA GLN A 271 28.47 12.53 30.08
C GLN A 271 29.24 11.24 29.75
N SER A 272 28.79 10.09 30.24
CA SER A 272 29.42 8.79 29.96
C SER A 272 29.06 8.35 28.51
N ARG A 273 30.07 8.23 27.65
CA ARG A 273 29.92 7.74 26.28
C ARG A 273 29.27 6.37 26.23
N MET A 274 29.59 5.49 27.15
CA MET A 274 29.06 4.15 27.25
C MET A 274 27.53 4.20 27.51
N VAL A 275 27.08 4.97 28.49
CA VAL A 275 25.67 5.15 28.82
C VAL A 275 24.91 5.71 27.63
N VAL A 276 25.44 6.73 26.96
CA VAL A 276 24.87 7.32 25.76
C VAL A 276 24.69 6.27 24.66
N THR A 277 25.74 5.52 24.34
CA THR A 277 25.69 4.50 23.28
C THR A 277 24.71 3.38 23.63
N VAL A 278 24.74 2.85 24.84
CA VAL A 278 23.83 1.79 25.30
C VAL A 278 22.36 2.26 25.20
N THR A 279 22.08 3.49 25.62
CA THR A 279 20.72 4.04 25.57
C THR A 279 20.21 4.14 24.10
N TYR A 280 21.04 4.62 23.17
CA TYR A 280 20.64 4.64 21.74
C TYR A 280 20.42 3.25 21.17
N VAL A 281 21.25 2.28 21.54
CA VAL A 281 21.08 0.88 21.10
C VAL A 281 19.77 0.30 21.65
N LEU A 282 19.48 0.51 22.93
CA LEU A 282 18.23 0.03 23.55
C LEU A 282 17.00 0.68 22.90
N VAL A 283 17.04 1.98 22.63
CA VAL A 283 15.95 2.68 21.93
C VAL A 283 15.81 2.17 20.49
N ALA A 284 16.91 1.90 19.79
CA ALA A 284 16.86 1.33 18.45
C ALA A 284 16.23 -0.07 18.44
N ILE A 285 16.59 -0.93 19.40
CA ILE A 285 15.99 -2.27 19.55
C ILE A 285 14.49 -2.17 19.88
N ALA A 286 14.11 -1.33 20.84
CA ALA A 286 12.71 -1.11 21.21
C ALA A 286 11.90 -0.54 20.04
N SER A 287 12.49 0.39 19.27
CA SER A 287 11.86 0.96 18.08
C SER A 287 11.67 -0.08 16.99
N TRP A 288 12.67 -0.89 16.72
CA TRP A 288 12.57 -2.00 15.76
C TRP A 288 11.48 -2.99 16.14
N TRP A 289 11.41 -3.36 17.41
CA TRP A 289 10.36 -4.24 17.92
C TRP A 289 8.96 -3.60 17.76
N GLY A 290 8.81 -2.33 18.16
CA GLY A 290 7.56 -1.58 18.02
C GLY A 290 7.11 -1.47 16.57
N ILE A 291 8.03 -1.19 15.64
CA ILE A 291 7.75 -1.14 14.20
C ILE A 291 7.28 -2.52 13.72
N LYS A 292 8.02 -3.58 14.05
CA LYS A 292 7.68 -4.94 13.63
C LYS A 292 6.28 -5.37 14.09
N VAL A 293 5.91 -5.05 15.32
CA VAL A 293 4.58 -5.38 15.89
C VAL A 293 3.46 -4.53 15.29
N SER A 294 3.75 -3.33 14.80
CA SER A 294 2.74 -2.43 14.22
C SER A 294 2.33 -2.81 12.78
N PHE A 295 3.08 -3.69 12.12
CA PHE A 295 2.76 -4.19 10.78
C PHE A 295 1.93 -5.46 10.88
N ASP A 296 0.70 -5.45 10.33
CA ASP A 296 -0.15 -6.62 10.29
C ASP A 296 0.38 -7.64 9.27
N GLU A 297 0.83 -8.79 9.76
CA GLU A 297 1.48 -9.81 8.95
C GLU A 297 0.56 -10.32 7.81
N MET A 298 -0.74 -10.48 8.08
CA MET A 298 -1.69 -10.97 7.09
C MET A 298 -1.91 -9.96 5.95
N SER A 299 -2.13 -8.69 6.30
CA SER A 299 -2.30 -7.63 5.30
C SER A 299 -1.05 -7.45 4.44
N TYR A 300 0.14 -7.52 5.05
CA TYR A 300 1.40 -7.40 4.31
C TYR A 300 1.74 -8.63 3.48
N GLU A 301 1.29 -9.82 3.87
CA GLU A 301 1.37 -11.02 3.03
C GLU A 301 0.57 -10.82 1.73
N LEU A 302 -0.66 -10.30 1.83
CA LEU A 302 -1.52 -10.02 0.67
C LEU A 302 -0.94 -8.91 -0.23
N ILE A 303 -0.42 -7.85 0.38
CA ILE A 303 0.25 -6.75 -0.32
C ILE A 303 1.46 -7.26 -1.11
N ASP A 304 2.24 -8.15 -0.52
CA ASP A 304 3.43 -8.72 -1.13
C ASP A 304 3.07 -9.66 -2.30
N TYR A 305 2.09 -10.54 -2.12
CA TYR A 305 1.56 -11.33 -3.25
C TYR A 305 1.04 -10.45 -4.39
N ASN A 306 0.31 -9.39 -4.09
CA ASN A 306 -0.17 -8.44 -5.10
C ASN A 306 0.98 -7.76 -5.84
N PHE A 307 2.04 -7.37 -5.12
CA PHE A 307 3.26 -6.80 -5.71
C PHE A 307 3.95 -7.79 -6.64
N LEU A 308 4.15 -9.04 -6.21
CA LEU A 308 4.82 -10.09 -6.99
C LEU A 308 4.01 -10.46 -8.24
N VAL A 309 2.68 -10.54 -8.14
CA VAL A 309 1.79 -10.74 -9.31
C VAL A 309 1.90 -9.57 -10.28
N ARG A 310 1.85 -8.31 -9.78
CA ARG A 310 1.98 -7.11 -10.61
C ARG A 310 3.28 -7.07 -11.39
N THR A 311 4.37 -7.54 -10.78
CA THR A 311 5.72 -7.53 -11.36
C THR A 311 6.09 -8.83 -12.06
N GLU A 312 5.13 -9.77 -12.17
CA GLU A 312 5.29 -11.07 -12.83
C GLU A 312 6.45 -11.91 -12.28
N GLN A 313 6.74 -11.76 -10.98
CA GLN A 313 7.81 -12.49 -10.31
C GLN A 313 7.32 -13.88 -9.84
N TRP A 314 6.90 -14.71 -10.79
CA TRP A 314 6.26 -16.00 -10.55
C TRP A 314 7.13 -16.95 -9.71
N ASP A 315 8.42 -17.05 -10.01
CA ASP A 315 9.35 -17.91 -9.26
C ASP A 315 9.41 -17.50 -7.78
N LYS A 316 9.41 -16.19 -7.48
CA LYS A 316 9.42 -15.74 -6.08
C LYS A 316 8.11 -16.03 -5.33
N ILE A 317 6.98 -16.06 -6.03
CA ILE A 317 5.69 -16.46 -5.44
C ILE A 317 5.78 -17.93 -5.04
N ILE A 318 6.28 -18.79 -5.92
CA ILE A 318 6.42 -20.21 -5.68
C ILE A 318 7.41 -20.48 -4.55
N GLU A 319 8.62 -19.91 -4.59
CA GLU A 319 9.61 -20.01 -3.53
C GLU A 319 9.10 -19.53 -2.15
N LYS A 320 8.27 -18.47 -2.14
CA LYS A 320 7.65 -17.97 -0.91
C LYS A 320 6.67 -19.01 -0.35
N ALA A 321 5.83 -19.60 -1.20
CA ALA A 321 4.87 -20.61 -0.80
C ALA A 321 5.52 -21.93 -0.37
N GLU A 322 6.67 -22.30 -0.96
CA GLU A 322 7.49 -23.46 -0.55
C GLU A 322 8.06 -23.27 0.88
N LYS A 323 8.46 -22.04 1.21
CA LYS A 323 9.00 -21.71 2.55
C LYS A 323 7.91 -21.61 3.62
N LYS A 324 6.78 -21.03 3.28
CA LYS A 324 5.62 -20.83 4.16
C LYS A 324 4.35 -20.90 3.33
N PRO A 325 3.44 -21.86 3.60
CA PRO A 325 2.15 -21.93 2.91
C PRO A 325 1.40 -20.60 2.99
N ALA A 326 0.70 -20.25 1.91
CA ALA A 326 -0.14 -19.05 1.91
C ALA A 326 -1.23 -19.16 2.99
N SER A 327 -1.39 -18.11 3.80
CA SER A 327 -2.30 -18.11 4.95
C SER A 327 -3.73 -17.69 4.59
N THR A 328 -3.92 -17.13 3.38
CA THR A 328 -5.20 -16.56 2.93
C THR A 328 -5.65 -17.18 1.61
N PRO A 329 -6.99 -17.27 1.35
CA PRO A 329 -7.52 -17.75 0.07
C PRO A 329 -6.95 -16.98 -1.14
N LEU A 330 -6.79 -15.67 -1.02
CA LEU A 330 -6.20 -14.85 -2.08
C LEU A 330 -4.71 -15.17 -2.30
N GLY A 331 -3.96 -15.45 -1.23
CA GLY A 331 -2.57 -15.92 -1.35
C GLY A 331 -2.49 -17.23 -2.12
N VAL A 332 -3.37 -18.19 -1.82
CA VAL A 332 -3.46 -19.47 -2.55
C VAL A 332 -3.74 -19.24 -4.04
N SER A 333 -4.68 -18.36 -4.38
CA SER A 333 -4.96 -18.07 -5.79
C SER A 333 -3.80 -17.37 -6.51
N CYS A 334 -3.01 -16.55 -5.82
CA CYS A 334 -1.78 -15.99 -6.38
C CYS A 334 -0.71 -17.08 -6.63
N VAL A 335 -0.60 -18.08 -5.74
CA VAL A 335 0.31 -19.23 -5.94
C VAL A 335 -0.13 -20.07 -7.14
N ASN A 336 -1.42 -20.40 -7.23
CA ASN A 336 -1.96 -21.16 -8.36
C ASN A 336 -1.83 -20.40 -9.68
N LEU A 337 -2.00 -19.08 -9.67
CA LEU A 337 -1.72 -18.24 -10.83
C LEU A 337 -0.25 -18.35 -11.24
N ALA A 338 0.68 -18.26 -10.29
CA ALA A 338 2.11 -18.38 -10.58
C ALA A 338 2.48 -19.73 -11.15
N LEU A 339 1.93 -20.84 -10.59
CA LEU A 339 2.12 -22.19 -11.11
C LEU A 339 1.59 -22.31 -12.55
N SER A 340 0.42 -21.73 -12.84
CA SER A 340 -0.14 -21.71 -14.19
C SER A 340 0.70 -20.90 -15.17
N GLN A 341 1.19 -19.73 -14.77
CA GLN A 341 2.04 -18.90 -15.64
C GLN A 341 3.42 -19.55 -15.90
N LYS A 342 3.88 -20.43 -15.01
CA LYS A 342 5.07 -21.28 -15.22
C LYS A 342 4.75 -22.58 -15.98
N GLY A 343 3.47 -22.85 -16.24
CA GLY A 343 3.01 -24.04 -16.96
C GLY A 343 3.10 -25.34 -16.17
N VAL A 344 3.18 -25.27 -14.83
CA VAL A 344 3.35 -26.40 -13.90
C VAL A 344 2.17 -26.56 -12.93
N LEU A 345 1.05 -25.88 -13.15
CA LEU A 345 -0.11 -25.93 -12.25
C LEU A 345 -0.61 -27.36 -12.06
N ALA A 346 -0.87 -28.08 -13.14
CA ALA A 346 -1.42 -29.42 -13.09
C ALA A 346 -0.42 -30.46 -12.53
N ASP A 347 0.89 -30.20 -12.57
CA ASP A 347 1.90 -31.07 -11.97
C ASP A 347 2.05 -30.85 -10.47
N ARG A 348 1.97 -29.61 -10.02
CA ARG A 348 2.35 -29.21 -8.65
C ARG A 348 1.18 -28.74 -7.80
N LEU A 349 -0.07 -28.83 -8.26
CA LEU A 349 -1.26 -28.31 -7.57
C LEU A 349 -1.33 -28.75 -6.10
N PHE A 350 -1.14 -30.03 -5.84
CA PHE A 350 -1.25 -30.63 -4.51
C PHE A 350 0.06 -30.61 -3.69
N GLU A 351 1.13 -30.02 -4.22
CA GLU A 351 2.34 -29.72 -3.43
C GLU A 351 2.11 -28.51 -2.50
N PHE A 352 1.13 -27.69 -2.82
CA PHE A 352 0.77 -26.49 -2.07
C PHE A 352 -0.58 -26.63 -1.39
N TYR A 353 -0.76 -25.88 -0.30
CA TYR A 353 -2.05 -25.82 0.38
C TYR A 353 -3.15 -25.31 -0.57
N GLN A 354 -4.30 -25.98 -0.54
CA GLN A 354 -5.47 -25.65 -1.35
C GLN A 354 -6.70 -25.43 -0.46
N ASN A 355 -7.56 -24.50 -0.85
CA ASN A 355 -8.82 -24.15 -0.18
C ASN A 355 -10.05 -24.38 -1.07
N GLY A 356 -10.02 -25.41 -1.89
CA GLY A 356 -11.08 -25.72 -2.85
C GLY A 356 -11.02 -24.85 -4.11
N GLY A 357 -12.12 -24.76 -4.86
CA GLY A 357 -12.18 -24.01 -6.12
C GLY A 357 -11.86 -22.52 -5.99
N GLU A 358 -12.07 -21.92 -4.80
CA GLU A 358 -11.68 -20.54 -4.52
C GLU A 358 -10.16 -20.32 -4.57
N GLY A 359 -9.37 -21.37 -4.43
CA GLY A 359 -7.92 -21.31 -4.63
C GLY A 359 -7.50 -21.03 -6.07
N LEU A 360 -8.38 -21.27 -7.05
CA LEU A 360 -8.18 -20.88 -8.45
C LEU A 360 -8.88 -19.58 -8.79
N LEU A 361 -10.16 -19.49 -8.45
CA LEU A 361 -11.05 -18.39 -8.80
C LEU A 361 -11.76 -17.89 -7.55
N PRO A 362 -11.19 -16.86 -6.88
CA PRO A 362 -11.75 -16.32 -5.65
C PRO A 362 -13.14 -15.75 -5.86
N THR A 363 -14.07 -16.05 -4.95
CA THR A 363 -15.39 -15.40 -4.92
C THR A 363 -15.25 -13.91 -4.62
N PHE A 364 -16.15 -13.11 -5.20
CA PHE A 364 -16.10 -11.67 -5.03
C PHE A 364 -16.36 -11.26 -3.57
N THR A 365 -15.41 -10.52 -2.99
CA THR A 365 -15.57 -9.81 -1.72
C THR A 365 -15.24 -8.34 -1.90
N ARG A 366 -15.95 -7.47 -1.17
CA ARG A 366 -15.73 -6.02 -1.19
C ARG A 366 -14.59 -5.65 -0.25
N ASP A 367 -13.37 -5.94 -0.63
CA ASP A 367 -12.17 -5.50 0.08
C ASP A 367 -11.22 -4.73 -0.84
N MET A 368 -10.11 -4.25 -0.28
CA MET A 368 -9.14 -3.44 -1.04
C MET A 368 -8.07 -4.30 -1.74
N PHE A 369 -7.99 -5.59 -1.46
CA PHE A 369 -6.94 -6.47 -1.98
C PHE A 369 -7.46 -7.39 -3.08
N LEU A 370 -8.57 -8.06 -2.82
CA LEU A 370 -9.13 -9.11 -3.66
C LEU A 370 -9.41 -8.65 -5.11
N PRO A 371 -10.12 -7.52 -5.34
CA PRO A 371 -10.50 -7.15 -6.71
C PRO A 371 -9.31 -6.99 -7.64
N VAL A 372 -8.19 -6.44 -7.15
CA VAL A 372 -7.01 -6.16 -7.99
C VAL A 372 -6.31 -7.44 -8.40
N SER A 373 -6.06 -8.37 -7.46
CA SER A 373 -5.40 -9.64 -7.75
C SER A 373 -6.29 -10.58 -8.55
N THR A 374 -7.59 -10.62 -8.24
CA THR A 374 -8.57 -11.43 -8.98
C THR A 374 -8.72 -10.96 -10.43
N SER A 375 -8.71 -9.65 -10.66
CA SER A 375 -8.71 -9.10 -12.01
C SER A 375 -7.50 -9.57 -12.84
N GLU A 376 -6.32 -9.74 -12.25
CA GLU A 376 -5.15 -10.28 -12.96
C GLU A 376 -5.39 -11.74 -13.40
N ILE A 377 -6.03 -12.55 -12.56
CA ILE A 377 -6.37 -13.95 -12.89
C ILE A 377 -7.35 -13.97 -14.08
N PHE A 378 -8.44 -13.23 -13.98
CA PHE A 378 -9.47 -13.19 -15.03
C PHE A 378 -8.92 -12.62 -16.34
N TYR A 379 -8.09 -11.58 -16.27
CA TYR A 379 -7.48 -11.00 -17.45
C TYR A 379 -6.63 -12.02 -18.22
N ARG A 380 -5.80 -12.80 -17.49
CA ARG A 380 -4.92 -13.81 -18.12
C ARG A 380 -5.68 -15.02 -18.66
N LEU A 381 -6.78 -15.38 -18.03
CA LEU A 381 -7.69 -16.42 -18.54
C LEU A 381 -8.37 -16.02 -19.85
N GLY A 382 -8.61 -14.70 -20.07
CA GLY A 382 -9.40 -14.19 -21.17
C GLY A 382 -10.81 -13.75 -20.78
N MET A 383 -11.15 -13.75 -19.48
CA MET A 383 -12.40 -13.19 -18.93
C MET A 383 -12.26 -11.66 -18.83
N VAL A 384 -12.15 -11.00 -19.99
CA VAL A 384 -11.78 -9.59 -20.08
C VAL A 384 -12.81 -8.66 -19.42
N ASN A 385 -14.12 -8.95 -19.59
CA ASN A 385 -15.19 -8.13 -19.02
C ASN A 385 -15.24 -8.25 -17.49
N ASP A 386 -14.99 -9.46 -16.96
CA ASP A 386 -14.91 -9.68 -15.51
C ASP A 386 -13.69 -8.99 -14.93
N ALA A 387 -12.54 -9.10 -15.58
CA ALA A 387 -11.35 -8.37 -15.18
C ALA A 387 -11.59 -6.86 -15.13
N GLU A 388 -12.29 -6.32 -16.09
CA GLU A 388 -12.68 -4.91 -16.14
C GLU A 388 -13.65 -4.54 -15.02
N ARG A 389 -14.68 -5.36 -14.76
CA ARG A 389 -15.64 -5.19 -13.68
C ARG A 389 -14.93 -5.08 -12.33
N TYR A 390 -14.02 -6.00 -12.02
CA TYR A 390 -13.26 -5.98 -10.76
C TYR A 390 -12.41 -4.70 -10.63
N MET A 391 -11.86 -4.19 -11.73
CA MET A 391 -11.11 -2.93 -11.71
C MET A 391 -12.01 -1.71 -11.49
N PHE A 392 -13.23 -1.69 -12.05
CA PHE A 392 -14.20 -0.65 -11.75
C PHE A 392 -14.65 -0.68 -10.30
N GLU A 393 -14.93 -1.86 -9.76
CA GLU A 393 -15.31 -2.04 -8.35
C GLU A 393 -14.20 -1.54 -7.40
N ALA A 394 -12.94 -1.92 -7.67
CA ALA A 394 -11.79 -1.41 -6.92
C ALA A 394 -11.65 0.11 -7.05
N GLN A 395 -11.90 0.69 -8.23
CA GLN A 395 -11.80 2.11 -8.48
C GLN A 395 -12.86 2.92 -7.73
N GLU A 396 -14.09 2.43 -7.69
CA GLU A 396 -15.19 3.09 -6.97
C GLU A 396 -15.10 2.91 -5.44
N ALA A 397 -14.35 1.91 -4.96
CA ALA A 397 -14.04 1.75 -3.55
C ALA A 397 -13.03 2.79 -3.02
N ILE A 398 -12.32 3.52 -3.90
CA ILE A 398 -11.38 4.56 -3.48
C ILE A 398 -12.18 5.79 -3.00
N SER A 399 -11.93 6.18 -1.75
CA SER A 399 -12.63 7.29 -1.10
C SER A 399 -12.42 8.64 -1.81
N ASN A 400 -13.36 9.56 -1.61
CA ASN A 400 -13.31 10.95 -2.08
C ASN A 400 -13.20 11.06 -3.62
N ASN A 401 -13.86 10.17 -4.37
CA ASN A 401 -13.86 10.13 -5.85
C ASN A 401 -12.46 10.08 -6.47
N ARG A 402 -11.45 9.66 -5.71
CA ARG A 402 -10.09 9.50 -6.22
C ARG A 402 -10.04 8.37 -7.24
N LYS A 403 -9.08 8.45 -8.13
CA LYS A 403 -8.87 7.46 -9.16
C LYS A 403 -7.45 6.89 -9.08
N SER A 404 -7.28 5.66 -9.51
CA SER A 404 -6.00 4.96 -9.57
C SER A 404 -5.47 4.94 -11.00
N ALA A 405 -4.20 5.26 -11.18
CA ALA A 405 -3.56 5.16 -12.50
C ALA A 405 -3.43 3.68 -12.93
N ARG A 406 -3.09 2.78 -12.01
CA ARG A 406 -2.98 1.34 -12.28
C ARG A 406 -4.32 0.73 -12.71
N LEU A 407 -5.38 1.01 -11.96
CA LEU A 407 -6.71 0.47 -12.28
C LEU A 407 -7.22 1.05 -13.61
N THR A 408 -7.06 2.37 -13.82
CA THR A 408 -7.41 3.03 -15.08
C THR A 408 -6.65 2.44 -16.27
N ARG A 409 -5.38 2.06 -16.09
CA ARG A 409 -4.59 1.37 -17.12
C ARG A 409 -5.24 0.03 -17.49
N ARG A 410 -5.57 -0.83 -16.52
CA ARG A 410 -6.18 -2.13 -16.78
C ARG A 410 -7.54 -1.99 -17.46
N ILE A 411 -8.37 -1.05 -17.02
CA ILE A 411 -9.65 -0.76 -17.68
C ILE A 411 -9.42 -0.33 -19.14
N ALA A 412 -8.44 0.54 -19.40
CA ALA A 412 -8.12 0.95 -20.77
C ALA A 412 -7.62 -0.22 -21.65
N GLU A 413 -6.87 -1.17 -21.09
CA GLU A 413 -6.46 -2.40 -21.76
C GLU A 413 -7.67 -3.28 -22.12
N CYS A 414 -8.59 -3.48 -21.18
CA CYS A 414 -9.82 -4.25 -21.41
C CYS A 414 -10.68 -3.62 -22.51
N GLU A 415 -10.87 -2.32 -22.47
CA GLU A 415 -11.63 -1.57 -23.46
C GLU A 415 -10.98 -1.60 -24.87
N LEU A 416 -9.64 -1.56 -24.92
CA LEU A 416 -8.90 -1.73 -26.19
C LEU A 416 -9.09 -3.15 -26.74
N ILE A 417 -9.01 -4.17 -25.91
CA ILE A 417 -9.21 -5.57 -26.30
C ILE A 417 -10.65 -5.77 -26.79
N ASN A 418 -11.63 -5.16 -26.14
CA ASN A 418 -13.04 -5.22 -26.50
C ASN A 418 -13.38 -4.40 -27.75
N GLY A 419 -12.48 -3.52 -28.21
CA GLY A 419 -12.71 -2.67 -29.38
C GLY A 419 -13.49 -1.39 -29.08
N ASN A 420 -13.67 -1.05 -27.79
CA ASN A 420 -14.35 0.16 -27.33
C ASN A 420 -13.42 1.38 -27.36
N TYR A 421 -12.86 1.68 -28.53
CA TYR A 421 -11.78 2.65 -28.70
C TYR A 421 -12.07 4.05 -28.20
N LYS A 422 -13.34 4.49 -28.24
CA LYS A 422 -13.74 5.82 -27.72
C LYS A 422 -13.56 5.89 -26.20
N VAL A 423 -13.90 4.83 -25.48
CA VAL A 423 -13.75 4.74 -24.03
C VAL A 423 -12.27 4.60 -23.67
N ALA A 424 -11.55 3.67 -24.32
CA ALA A 424 -10.11 3.51 -24.16
C ALA A 424 -9.37 4.84 -24.36
N ALA A 425 -9.70 5.60 -25.43
CA ALA A 425 -9.09 6.90 -25.71
C ALA A 425 -9.32 7.91 -24.56
N LYS A 426 -10.50 7.94 -23.93
CA LYS A 426 -10.80 8.82 -22.81
C LYS A 426 -9.90 8.49 -21.59
N LEU A 427 -9.74 7.22 -21.29
CA LEU A 427 -8.92 6.74 -20.19
C LEU A 427 -7.43 7.01 -20.45
N LEU A 428 -6.96 6.72 -21.67
CA LEU A 428 -5.57 6.97 -22.09
C LEU A 428 -5.21 8.46 -22.04
N ARG A 429 -6.10 9.38 -22.51
CA ARG A 429 -5.89 10.83 -22.37
C ARG A 429 -5.72 11.26 -20.92
N ARG A 430 -6.38 10.60 -19.97
CA ARG A 430 -6.21 10.86 -18.56
C ARG A 430 -4.84 10.40 -18.07
N LEU A 431 -4.41 9.20 -18.46
CA LEU A 431 -3.10 8.65 -18.12
C LEU A 431 -1.93 9.42 -18.77
N GLN A 432 -2.13 10.04 -19.93
CA GLN A 432 -1.15 10.94 -20.56
C GLN A 432 -0.79 12.14 -19.69
N LYS A 433 -1.65 12.52 -18.72
CA LYS A 433 -1.39 13.59 -17.75
C LYS A 433 -0.65 13.11 -16.50
N THR A 434 -0.26 11.84 -16.42
CA THR A 434 0.53 11.26 -15.31
C THR A 434 2.02 11.21 -15.65
N LEU A 435 2.89 11.04 -14.66
CA LEU A 435 4.34 10.95 -14.88
C LEU A 435 4.76 9.57 -15.42
N PHE A 436 4.39 8.50 -14.73
CA PHE A 436 4.91 7.15 -15.01
C PHE A 436 4.07 6.34 -16.01
N TYR A 437 2.82 6.73 -16.26
CA TYR A 437 1.95 6.02 -17.22
C TYR A 437 1.84 6.73 -18.56
N ARG A 438 2.41 7.93 -18.70
CA ARG A 438 2.34 8.76 -19.93
C ARG A 438 2.84 8.04 -21.17
N ASP A 439 4.03 7.46 -21.09
CA ASP A 439 4.67 6.85 -22.27
C ASP A 439 3.93 5.61 -22.73
N TRP A 440 3.49 4.77 -21.78
CA TRP A 440 2.63 3.64 -22.08
C TRP A 440 1.29 4.09 -22.70
N ALA A 441 0.67 5.13 -22.17
CA ALA A 441 -0.59 5.66 -22.69
C ALA A 441 -0.43 6.22 -24.11
N ASN A 442 0.70 6.89 -24.42
CA ASN A 442 1.01 7.36 -25.77
C ASN A 442 1.18 6.21 -26.76
N GLN A 443 1.91 5.17 -26.38
CA GLN A 443 2.12 3.98 -27.21
C GLN A 443 0.80 3.24 -27.44
N THR A 444 -0.02 3.09 -26.40
CA THR A 444 -1.32 2.40 -26.50
C THR A 444 -2.34 3.22 -27.30
N MET A 445 -2.30 4.55 -27.19
CA MET A 445 -3.16 5.44 -28.01
C MET A 445 -2.91 5.24 -29.51
N ALA A 446 -1.67 4.99 -29.92
CA ALA A 446 -1.31 4.73 -31.31
C ALA A 446 -1.87 3.39 -31.85
N LEU A 447 -2.25 2.47 -30.98
CA LEU A 447 -2.87 1.20 -31.36
C LEU A 447 -4.38 1.33 -31.65
N LEU A 448 -5.04 2.37 -31.13
CA LEU A 448 -6.51 2.50 -31.23
C LEU A 448 -6.97 2.52 -32.69
N GLY A 449 -7.89 1.61 -33.03
CA GLY A 449 -8.42 1.45 -34.40
C GLY A 449 -7.49 0.72 -35.37
N ASN A 450 -6.26 0.38 -34.98
CA ASN A 450 -5.37 -0.42 -35.80
C ASN A 450 -5.50 -1.91 -35.48
N GLU A 451 -6.54 -2.53 -36.06
CA GLU A 451 -6.86 -3.96 -35.85
C GLU A 451 -5.67 -4.89 -36.10
N LYS A 452 -4.88 -4.61 -37.14
CA LYS A 452 -3.70 -5.44 -37.47
C LYS A 452 -2.63 -5.36 -36.39
N ALA A 453 -2.36 -4.17 -35.87
CA ALA A 453 -1.38 -3.98 -34.82
C ALA A 453 -1.84 -4.60 -33.48
N ILE A 454 -3.11 -4.41 -33.11
CA ILE A 454 -3.67 -5.00 -31.89
C ILE A 454 -3.64 -6.53 -31.95
N ASN A 455 -4.05 -7.13 -33.09
CA ASN A 455 -4.07 -8.59 -33.25
C ASN A 455 -2.66 -9.22 -33.29
N ARG A 456 -1.63 -8.44 -33.65
CA ARG A 456 -0.22 -8.86 -33.59
C ARG A 456 0.43 -8.63 -32.21
N HIS A 457 -0.20 -7.82 -31.36
CA HIS A 457 0.33 -7.58 -30.03
C HIS A 457 0.32 -8.86 -29.21
N PRO A 458 1.43 -9.25 -28.55
CA PRO A 458 1.55 -10.56 -27.90
C PRO A 458 0.47 -10.80 -26.85
N ILE A 459 0.12 -9.78 -26.04
CA ILE A 459 -0.90 -9.91 -25.00
C ILE A 459 -2.30 -9.62 -25.56
N TYR A 460 -2.52 -8.46 -26.19
CA TYR A 460 -3.85 -8.05 -26.63
C TYR A 460 -4.42 -8.94 -27.74
N GLY A 461 -3.57 -9.36 -28.68
CA GLY A 461 -3.96 -10.27 -29.76
C GLY A 461 -4.34 -11.66 -29.24
N GLN A 462 -3.61 -12.17 -28.25
CA GLN A 462 -3.91 -13.44 -27.60
C GLN A 462 -5.25 -13.37 -26.84
N LEU A 463 -5.44 -12.35 -26.01
CA LEU A 463 -6.68 -12.17 -25.23
C LEU A 463 -7.90 -11.95 -26.11
N ARG A 464 -7.75 -11.34 -27.30
CA ARG A 464 -8.82 -11.25 -28.31
C ARG A 464 -9.27 -12.61 -28.86
N LYS A 465 -8.37 -13.60 -28.89
CA LYS A 465 -8.74 -14.97 -29.29
C LYS A 465 -9.44 -15.70 -28.15
N TYR A 466 -8.97 -15.51 -26.92
CA TYR A 466 -9.46 -16.19 -25.73
C TYR A 466 -10.84 -15.70 -25.29
N ARG A 467 -11.06 -14.36 -25.31
CA ARG A 467 -12.25 -13.74 -24.74
C ARG A 467 -13.55 -14.22 -25.38
N GLU A 468 -14.62 -14.17 -24.60
CA GLU A 468 -15.97 -14.29 -25.13
C GLU A 468 -16.29 -13.12 -26.10
N LYS A 469 -16.88 -13.45 -27.24
CA LYS A 469 -17.14 -12.48 -28.31
C LYS A 469 -18.46 -11.72 -28.15
N ARG A 470 -19.37 -12.24 -27.33
CA ARG A 470 -20.63 -11.57 -27.02
C ARG A 470 -20.35 -10.29 -26.25
N LYS A 471 -21.03 -9.21 -26.62
CA LYS A 471 -20.94 -7.95 -25.89
C LYS A 471 -21.56 -8.09 -24.50
N ASP A 472 -21.00 -7.38 -23.55
CA ASP A 472 -21.50 -7.27 -22.16
C ASP A 472 -21.73 -8.63 -21.46
N PHE A 473 -21.04 -9.67 -21.91
CA PHE A 473 -21.11 -10.98 -21.29
C PHE A 473 -20.20 -11.03 -20.05
N LEU A 474 -20.79 -11.39 -18.91
CA LEU A 474 -20.09 -11.70 -17.69
C LEU A 474 -20.19 -13.20 -17.40
N PHE A 475 -19.14 -13.78 -16.87
CA PHE A 475 -19.11 -15.19 -16.51
C PHE A 475 -19.89 -15.44 -15.20
N SER A 476 -20.54 -16.61 -15.12
CA SER A 476 -21.34 -17.01 -13.96
C SER A 476 -20.47 -17.66 -12.90
N ASP A 477 -20.48 -17.12 -11.69
CA ASP A 477 -19.77 -17.70 -10.55
C ASP A 477 -20.33 -19.07 -10.11
N ARG A 478 -21.58 -19.39 -10.49
CA ARG A 478 -22.26 -20.64 -10.11
C ARG A 478 -21.93 -21.81 -11.04
N GLU A 479 -21.58 -21.51 -12.29
CA GLU A 479 -21.33 -22.49 -13.34
C GLU A 479 -19.92 -22.31 -13.90
N MET A 480 -18.94 -22.20 -13.00
CA MET A 480 -17.58 -21.83 -13.35
C MET A 480 -16.91 -22.83 -14.28
N ASP A 481 -17.22 -24.12 -14.14
CA ASP A 481 -16.78 -25.18 -15.06
C ASP A 481 -17.24 -24.93 -16.50
N GLN A 482 -18.52 -24.61 -16.68
CA GLN A 482 -19.04 -24.29 -18.00
C GLN A 482 -18.42 -23.01 -18.57
N MET A 483 -18.17 -22.01 -17.71
CA MET A 483 -17.52 -20.75 -18.12
C MET A 483 -16.08 -20.96 -18.58
N LEU A 484 -15.29 -21.75 -17.84
CA LEU A 484 -13.93 -22.15 -18.22
C LEU A 484 -13.94 -23.00 -19.50
N GLY A 485 -14.91 -23.91 -19.60
CA GLY A 485 -15.13 -24.71 -20.82
C GLY A 485 -15.43 -23.84 -22.04
N LEU A 486 -16.26 -22.80 -21.89
CA LEU A 486 -16.55 -21.83 -22.96
C LEU A 486 -15.29 -21.09 -23.42
N LEU A 487 -14.44 -20.64 -22.50
CA LEU A 487 -13.15 -20.01 -22.84
C LEU A 487 -12.24 -20.96 -23.63
N PHE A 488 -12.17 -22.21 -23.22
CA PHE A 488 -11.38 -23.22 -23.90
C PHE A 488 -11.93 -23.53 -25.30
N LEU A 489 -13.26 -23.51 -25.47
CA LEU A 489 -13.88 -23.69 -26.77
C LEU A 489 -13.65 -22.51 -27.72
N ASN A 490 -13.52 -21.28 -27.21
CA ASN A 490 -13.19 -20.10 -27.99
C ASN A 490 -11.77 -20.21 -28.62
N ASP A 491 -10.82 -20.70 -27.86
CA ASP A 491 -9.47 -21.03 -28.37
C ASP A 491 -8.91 -22.25 -27.62
N LYS A 492 -8.80 -23.38 -28.31
CA LYS A 492 -8.30 -24.63 -27.77
C LYS A 492 -6.79 -24.60 -27.40
N HIS A 493 -6.09 -23.54 -27.75
CA HIS A 493 -4.72 -23.28 -27.33
C HIS A 493 -4.63 -22.52 -25.99
N ASN A 494 -5.78 -22.15 -25.42
CA ASN A 494 -5.82 -21.54 -24.07
C ASN A 494 -5.55 -22.61 -23.00
N LYS A 495 -4.27 -22.95 -22.83
CA LYS A 495 -3.81 -23.94 -21.84
C LYS A 495 -4.27 -23.58 -20.44
N MET A 496 -4.19 -22.28 -20.05
CA MET A 496 -4.59 -21.83 -18.73
C MET A 496 -6.09 -22.12 -18.47
N ALA A 497 -6.98 -21.85 -19.42
CA ALA A 497 -8.40 -22.14 -19.26
C ALA A 497 -8.66 -23.64 -19.09
N TYR A 498 -7.97 -24.50 -19.85
CA TYR A 498 -8.07 -25.95 -19.68
C TYR A 498 -7.54 -26.42 -18.31
N GLU A 499 -6.35 -25.98 -17.91
CA GLU A 499 -5.78 -26.35 -16.60
C GLU A 499 -6.69 -25.90 -15.45
N TYR A 500 -7.21 -24.67 -15.52
CA TYR A 500 -8.15 -24.16 -14.53
C TYR A 500 -9.45 -24.99 -14.50
N LEU A 501 -9.99 -25.34 -15.66
CA LEU A 501 -11.20 -26.19 -15.76
C LEU A 501 -11.00 -27.54 -15.05
N VAL A 502 -9.95 -28.25 -15.40
CA VAL A 502 -9.72 -29.61 -14.88
C VAL A 502 -9.30 -29.57 -13.42
N CYS A 503 -8.40 -28.62 -13.04
CA CYS A 503 -7.98 -28.45 -11.64
C CYS A 503 -9.13 -27.95 -10.75
N TYR A 504 -10.06 -27.16 -11.28
CA TYR A 504 -11.24 -26.71 -10.54
C TYR A 504 -12.09 -27.93 -10.10
N GLU A 505 -12.36 -28.87 -11.01
CA GLU A 505 -13.11 -30.09 -10.68
C GLU A 505 -12.37 -30.97 -9.67
N LEU A 506 -11.03 -31.05 -9.79
CA LEU A 506 -10.22 -31.76 -8.78
C LEU A 506 -10.37 -31.15 -7.39
N LEU A 507 -10.34 -29.82 -7.29
CA LEU A 507 -10.50 -29.10 -6.03
C LEU A 507 -11.93 -29.18 -5.49
N GLN A 508 -12.92 -29.30 -6.35
CA GLN A 508 -14.32 -29.59 -5.97
C GLN A 508 -14.55 -31.06 -5.62
N ARG A 509 -13.58 -31.95 -5.86
CA ARG A 509 -13.66 -33.41 -5.70
C ARG A 509 -14.71 -34.06 -6.60
N ASP A 510 -15.01 -33.46 -7.75
CA ASP A 510 -15.96 -33.98 -8.74
C ASP A 510 -15.21 -34.83 -9.79
N MET A 511 -15.13 -36.12 -9.52
CA MET A 511 -14.42 -37.07 -10.39
C MET A 511 -15.13 -37.28 -11.72
N ASP A 512 -16.45 -37.19 -11.74
CA ASP A 512 -17.23 -37.42 -12.96
C ASP A 512 -17.01 -36.29 -13.95
N LYS A 513 -17.04 -35.04 -13.48
CA LYS A 513 -16.71 -33.90 -14.31
C LYS A 513 -15.23 -33.88 -14.71
N PHE A 514 -14.32 -34.23 -13.82
CA PHE A 514 -12.90 -34.40 -14.18
C PHE A 514 -12.76 -35.35 -15.37
N MET A 515 -13.35 -36.57 -15.31
CA MET A 515 -13.29 -37.55 -16.40
C MET A 515 -13.97 -37.06 -17.67
N GLN A 516 -14.99 -36.21 -17.57
CA GLN A 516 -15.65 -35.59 -18.71
C GLN A 516 -14.74 -34.58 -19.42
N TYR A 517 -14.01 -33.74 -18.67
CA TYR A 517 -13.20 -32.65 -19.23
C TYR A 517 -11.75 -33.07 -19.54
N TYR A 518 -11.19 -34.07 -18.87
CA TYR A 518 -9.83 -34.56 -19.07
C TYR A 518 -9.48 -34.85 -20.55
N PRO A 519 -10.34 -35.50 -21.38
CA PRO A 519 -10.01 -35.81 -22.76
C PRO A 519 -9.79 -34.57 -23.64
N LEU A 520 -10.27 -33.40 -23.23
CA LEU A 520 -10.03 -32.13 -23.94
C LEU A 520 -8.55 -31.74 -23.94
N GLY A 521 -7.75 -32.28 -23.02
CA GLY A 521 -6.31 -32.05 -22.94
C GLY A 521 -5.51 -32.44 -24.17
N ARG A 522 -6.07 -33.32 -25.05
CA ARG A 522 -5.47 -33.65 -26.35
C ARG A 522 -5.20 -32.47 -27.26
N PHE A 523 -5.91 -31.35 -27.05
CA PHE A 523 -5.75 -30.13 -27.85
C PHE A 523 -4.68 -29.21 -27.27
N VAL A 524 -4.26 -29.41 -26.02
CA VAL A 524 -3.31 -28.54 -25.30
C VAL A 524 -1.86 -28.93 -25.61
N GLY A 525 -1.61 -30.20 -25.99
CA GLY A 525 -0.28 -30.69 -26.37
C GLY A 525 0.66 -30.88 -25.16
N TYR A 526 0.21 -31.66 -24.17
CA TYR A 526 1.08 -32.06 -23.06
C TYR A 526 2.13 -33.05 -23.51
N ASP A 527 3.37 -32.89 -23.07
CA ASP A 527 4.47 -33.86 -23.31
C ASP A 527 4.33 -35.09 -22.41
N HIS A 528 3.66 -34.96 -21.27
CA HIS A 528 3.37 -36.03 -20.30
C HIS A 528 2.02 -35.77 -19.63
N ILE A 529 1.43 -36.80 -19.03
CA ILE A 529 0.22 -36.59 -18.20
C ILE A 529 0.65 -35.90 -16.90
N PRO A 530 0.11 -34.71 -16.57
CA PRO A 530 0.47 -34.03 -15.33
C PRO A 530 0.25 -34.89 -14.09
N ARG A 531 1.13 -34.75 -13.09
CA ARG A 531 1.15 -35.57 -11.89
C ARG A 531 -0.20 -35.61 -11.16
N SER A 532 -0.83 -34.45 -10.93
CA SER A 532 -2.13 -34.41 -10.26
C SER A 532 -3.22 -35.16 -11.06
N PHE A 533 -3.13 -35.16 -12.39
CA PHE A 533 -4.06 -35.91 -13.23
C PHE A 533 -3.77 -37.43 -13.18
N GLN A 534 -2.50 -37.84 -13.17
CA GLN A 534 -2.13 -39.25 -13.02
C GLN A 534 -2.70 -39.84 -11.73
N GLU A 535 -2.53 -39.16 -10.60
CA GLU A 535 -3.01 -39.59 -9.28
C GLU A 535 -4.52 -39.87 -9.30
N ILE A 536 -5.28 -39.00 -9.96
CA ILE A 536 -6.74 -39.13 -10.07
C ILE A 536 -7.14 -40.24 -11.05
N LEU A 537 -6.47 -40.33 -12.19
CA LEU A 537 -6.71 -41.42 -13.16
C LEU A 537 -6.46 -42.80 -12.54
N ILE A 538 -5.39 -42.93 -11.75
CA ILE A 538 -5.06 -44.16 -11.02
C ILE A 538 -6.16 -44.45 -9.99
N GLY A 539 -6.57 -43.48 -9.17
CA GLY A 539 -7.62 -43.66 -8.17
C GLY A 539 -8.96 -44.04 -8.76
N ASN A 540 -9.37 -43.41 -9.87
CA ASN A 540 -10.61 -43.74 -10.57
C ASN A 540 -10.55 -45.12 -11.22
N TRP A 541 -9.41 -45.49 -11.83
CA TRP A 541 -9.21 -46.79 -12.41
C TRP A 541 -9.28 -47.92 -11.37
N MET A 542 -8.66 -47.71 -10.21
CA MET A 542 -8.70 -48.66 -9.10
C MET A 542 -10.12 -48.89 -8.58
N LYS A 543 -10.92 -47.82 -8.47
CA LYS A 543 -12.32 -47.90 -8.02
C LYS A 543 -13.18 -48.79 -8.94
N THR A 544 -12.87 -48.84 -10.24
CA THR A 544 -13.66 -49.54 -11.25
C THR A 544 -13.07 -50.93 -11.63
N HIS A 545 -11.75 -51.08 -11.60
CA HIS A 545 -11.04 -52.26 -12.11
C HIS A 545 -10.17 -52.98 -11.06
N GLY A 546 -9.96 -52.39 -9.90
CA GLY A 546 -9.23 -52.98 -8.76
C GLY A 546 -7.71 -52.89 -8.85
N ASP A 547 -7.07 -53.29 -9.96
CA ASP A 547 -5.60 -53.26 -10.10
C ASP A 547 -5.13 -52.00 -10.89
N PRO A 548 -4.38 -51.08 -10.28
CA PRO A 548 -3.87 -49.90 -10.95
C PRO A 548 -2.80 -50.18 -12.01
N ARG A 549 -2.18 -51.36 -12.00
CA ARG A 549 -1.16 -51.74 -12.99
C ARG A 549 -1.72 -51.97 -14.38
N THR A 550 -3.03 -52.18 -14.48
CA THR A 550 -3.72 -52.39 -15.76
C THR A 550 -4.25 -51.14 -16.41
N ILE A 551 -3.90 -49.95 -15.86
CA ILE A 551 -4.36 -48.66 -16.34
C ILE A 551 -3.94 -48.40 -17.79
N PRO A 552 -4.85 -47.98 -18.69
CA PRO A 552 -4.54 -47.78 -20.12
C PRO A 552 -3.86 -46.43 -20.42
N TYR A 553 -3.49 -45.66 -19.39
CA TYR A 553 -2.82 -44.40 -19.53
C TYR A 553 -1.31 -44.52 -19.24
N SER A 554 -0.49 -43.69 -19.91
CA SER A 554 0.95 -43.62 -19.64
C SER A 554 1.19 -42.86 -18.34
N VAL A 555 1.15 -43.58 -17.22
CA VAL A 555 1.36 -43.03 -15.86
C VAL A 555 2.71 -43.49 -15.32
N ASP A 556 3.32 -42.68 -14.47
CA ASP A 556 4.60 -43.00 -13.84
C ASP A 556 4.44 -44.12 -12.83
N ALA A 557 5.32 -45.12 -12.90
CA ALA A 557 5.33 -46.27 -11.99
C ALA A 557 5.46 -45.86 -10.52
N GLN A 558 6.14 -44.72 -10.25
CA GLN A 558 6.25 -44.15 -8.91
C GLN A 558 4.91 -43.66 -8.37
N ASN A 559 4.08 -43.02 -9.20
CA ASN A 559 2.75 -42.57 -8.82
C ASN A 559 1.80 -43.74 -8.56
N VAL A 560 1.90 -44.82 -9.35
CA VAL A 560 1.17 -46.06 -9.09
C VAL A 560 1.55 -46.64 -7.74
N ASN A 561 2.86 -46.76 -7.44
CA ASN A 561 3.34 -47.28 -6.17
C ASN A 561 2.96 -46.39 -4.97
N ASN A 562 3.03 -45.07 -5.10
CA ASN A 562 2.62 -44.14 -4.05
C ASN A 562 1.13 -44.31 -3.74
N THR A 563 0.28 -44.43 -4.76
CA THR A 563 -1.17 -44.63 -4.59
C THR A 563 -1.46 -45.96 -3.91
N LEU A 564 -0.77 -47.04 -4.29
CA LEU A 564 -0.90 -48.35 -3.64
C LEU A 564 -0.49 -48.28 -2.16
N ASN A 565 0.61 -47.63 -1.83
CA ASN A 565 1.08 -47.47 -0.45
C ASN A 565 0.13 -46.61 0.41
N PHE A 566 -0.61 -45.69 -0.20
CA PHE A 566 -1.59 -44.86 0.50
C PHE A 566 -2.87 -45.61 0.85
N ILE A 567 -3.23 -46.63 0.08
CA ILE A 567 -4.46 -47.40 0.25
C ILE A 567 -4.25 -48.63 1.18
N GLN A 568 -3.03 -49.13 1.31
CA GLN A 568 -2.64 -50.13 2.32
C GLN A 568 -2.55 -49.50 3.71
#